data_5727948f915d33b79a68ae43af1905ff
#
_entry.id   5727948f915d33b79a68ae43af1905ff
#
_cell.length_a   1.000
_cell.length_b   1.000
_cell.length_c   1.000
_cell.angle_alpha   90.00
_cell.angle_beta   90.00
_cell.angle_gamma   90.00
#
_symmetry.space_group_name_H-M   'P 1'
#
loop_
_entity.id
_entity.type
_entity.pdbx_description
1 polymer ?
#
loop_
_entity_poly.entity_id
_entity_poly.type
_entity_poly.pdbx_seq_one_letter_code
_entity_poly.pdbx_strand_id
1 'polypeptide(L)'
;RDRVRPGRGCTVTPSTKPTTRLTSAYVRDRGMRQVVATIHGSLLILRAKGCRQEETLDVGSLWYQAVRARVLREKAERKAARKRAR
;
A
#
# COMPACT_ATOMS: atom_id res chain seq x y z
N ARG A 1 -11.06 20.32 18.44
CA ARG A 1 -11.13 19.94 18.28
C ARG A 1 -11.07 19.20 18.10
N ASP A 2 -11.11 18.95 18.11
CA ASP A 2 -11.31 18.21 17.82
C ASP A 2 -10.93 17.54 17.91
N ARG A 3 -10.80 17.17 18.21
CA ARG A 3 -10.63 16.46 18.20
C ARG A 3 -10.40 15.56 18.24
N VAL A 4 -10.20 15.14 18.49
CA VAL A 4 -10.10 14.20 18.45
C VAL A 4 -10.40 13.15 18.80
N ARG A 5 -10.91 12.60 18.64
CA ARG A 5 -11.32 11.67 18.86
C ARG A 5 -10.70 10.62 18.51
N PRO A 6 -10.41 9.97 19.06
CA PRO A 6 -9.67 8.99 18.80
C PRO A 6 -10.16 7.96 18.08
N GLY A 7 -9.64 7.30 17.73
CA GLY A 7 -9.93 6.29 17.14
C GLY A 7 -10.89 6.36 16.29
N ARG A 8 -11.61 6.98 16.63
CA ARG A 8 -12.32 7.05 15.91
C ARG A 8 -12.08 7.87 15.30
N GLY A 9 -11.86 8.38 15.27
CA GLY A 9 -11.85 9.38 14.66
C GLY A 9 -10.87 9.57 13.80
N CYS A 10 -10.80 9.08 12.96
CA CYS A 10 -9.89 9.33 12.02
C CYS A 10 -10.16 10.62 11.40
N THR A 11 -9.30 11.51 11.57
CA THR A 11 -9.38 12.78 10.89
C THR A 11 -8.73 12.65 9.53
N VAL A 12 -9.24 11.76 8.72
CA VAL A 12 -8.66 11.52 7.41
C VAL A 12 -9.46 12.27 6.37
N THR A 13 -8.77 12.96 5.49
CA THR A 13 -9.39 13.75 4.45
C THR A 13 -9.78 12.88 3.26
N PRO A 14 -11.01 13.02 2.76
CA PRO A 14 -11.39 12.28 1.56
C PRO A 14 -10.51 12.63 0.37
N SER A 15 -10.22 11.66 -0.47
CA SER A 15 -9.39 11.88 -1.64
C SER A 15 -10.26 12.32 -2.80
N THR A 16 -10.41 13.61 -2.94
CA THR A 16 -11.20 14.20 -4.03
C THR A 16 -10.34 14.71 -5.16
N LYS A 17 -9.06 14.93 -4.89
CA LYS A 17 -8.13 15.40 -5.90
C LYS A 17 -6.92 14.47 -5.94
N PRO A 18 -6.28 14.34 -7.09
CA PRO A 18 -5.08 13.49 -7.15
C PRO A 18 -3.99 14.03 -6.25
N THR A 19 -3.41 13.17 -5.46
CA THR A 19 -2.31 13.52 -4.59
C THR A 19 -1.12 12.64 -4.96
N THR A 20 -0.03 13.26 -5.38
CA THR A 20 1.13 12.55 -5.86
C THR A 20 2.28 12.68 -4.86
N ARG A 21 2.93 11.57 -4.57
CA ARG A 21 4.05 11.54 -3.64
C ARG A 21 5.13 10.62 -4.14
N LEU A 22 6.37 11.00 -3.89
CA LEU A 22 7.51 10.14 -4.20
C LEU A 22 7.71 9.20 -3.02
N THR A 23 7.64 7.90 -3.30
CA THR A 23 7.82 6.92 -2.24
C THR A 23 9.28 6.53 -2.10
N SER A 24 9.60 5.79 -1.05
CA SER A 24 10.94 5.27 -0.85
C SER A 24 11.10 3.87 -1.46
N ALA A 25 10.08 3.38 -2.14
CA ALA A 25 10.16 2.09 -2.80
C ALA A 25 10.88 2.22 -4.13
N TYR A 26 11.64 1.21 -4.49
CA TYR A 26 12.37 1.20 -5.75
C TYR A 26 11.93 0.02 -6.60
N VAL A 27 11.86 0.25 -7.89
CA VAL A 27 11.58 -0.81 -8.85
C VAL A 27 12.62 -0.73 -9.96
N ARG A 28 12.79 -1.84 -10.64
CA ARG A 28 13.74 -1.87 -11.76
C ARG A 28 13.00 -1.61 -13.06
N ASP A 29 13.31 -0.50 -13.68
CA ASP A 29 12.75 -0.14 -14.97
C ASP A 29 13.83 0.68 -15.67
N ARG A 30 14.68 -0.01 -16.44
CA ARG A 30 15.85 0.60 -17.07
C ARG A 30 16.73 1.26 -16.01
N GLY A 31 17.01 0.51 -14.95
CA GLY A 31 17.73 1.00 -13.80
C GLY A 31 16.81 1.08 -12.61
N MET A 32 17.38 1.33 -11.45
CA MET A 32 16.59 1.44 -10.24
C MET A 32 15.94 2.82 -10.17
N ARG A 33 14.62 2.84 -10.03
CA ARG A 33 13.86 4.08 -9.99
C ARG A 33 12.90 4.06 -8.82
N GLN A 34 12.76 5.20 -8.17
CA GLN A 34 11.79 5.32 -7.10
C GLN A 34 10.38 5.32 -7.69
N VAL A 35 9.46 4.78 -6.92
CA VAL A 35 8.06 4.70 -7.34
C VAL A 35 7.34 5.98 -6.94
N VAL A 36 6.66 6.58 -7.90
CA VAL A 36 5.81 7.73 -7.65
C VAL A 36 4.38 7.21 -7.52
N ALA A 37 3.74 7.55 -6.41
CA ALA A 37 2.38 7.08 -6.14
C ALA A 37 1.41 8.25 -6.16
N THR A 38 0.28 8.05 -6.83
CA THR A 38 -0.79 9.02 -6.88
C THR A 38 -2.06 8.37 -6.37
N ILE A 39 -2.72 9.03 -5.42
CA ILE A 39 -4.01 8.55 -4.91
C ILE A 39 -5.09 9.48 -5.42
N HIS A 40 -6.08 8.90 -6.06
CA HIS A 40 -7.19 9.68 -6.59
C HIS A 40 -8.48 8.89 -6.40
N GLY A 41 -9.28 9.29 -5.42
CA GLY A 41 -10.49 8.56 -5.09
C GLY A 41 -10.16 7.17 -4.59
N SER A 42 -10.65 6.17 -5.29
CA SER A 42 -10.39 4.78 -4.92
C SER A 42 -9.27 4.15 -5.74
N LEU A 43 -8.55 4.96 -6.50
CA LEU A 43 -7.49 4.44 -7.37
C LEU A 43 -6.12 4.82 -6.85
N LEU A 44 -5.19 3.90 -7.00
CA LEU A 44 -3.79 4.12 -6.70
C LEU A 44 -3.02 3.94 -8.00
N ILE A 45 -2.34 4.98 -8.43
CA ILE A 45 -1.60 4.98 -9.67
C ILE A 45 -0.12 4.99 -9.35
N LEU A 46 0.62 4.02 -9.87
CA LEU A 46 2.04 3.88 -9.61
C LEU A 46 2.82 4.08 -10.90
N ARG A 47 3.93 4.77 -10.79
CA ARG A 47 4.78 5.06 -11.94
C ARG A 47 6.23 5.10 -11.47
N ALA A 48 7.12 4.53 -12.26
CA ALA A 48 8.54 4.67 -11.99
C ALA A 48 8.96 6.10 -12.34
N LYS A 49 9.73 6.71 -11.46
CA LYS A 49 10.14 8.10 -11.65
C LYS A 49 10.84 8.26 -12.99
N GLY A 50 10.37 9.22 -13.76
CA GLY A 50 10.94 9.49 -15.08
C GLY A 50 10.38 8.65 -16.20
N CYS A 51 9.49 7.71 -15.91
CA CYS A 51 8.86 6.88 -16.93
C CYS A 51 7.42 7.31 -17.13
N ARG A 52 6.89 6.99 -18.32
CA ARG A 52 5.53 7.36 -18.66
C ARG A 52 4.52 6.28 -18.30
N GLN A 53 4.96 5.05 -18.24
CA GLN A 53 4.06 3.93 -18.00
C GLN A 53 3.51 4.01 -16.59
N GLU A 54 2.20 3.95 -16.47
CA GLU A 54 1.53 3.98 -15.18
C GLU A 54 0.76 2.69 -14.97
N GLU A 55 0.78 2.21 -13.75
CA GLU A 55 0.00 1.06 -13.34
C GLU A 55 -1.09 1.55 -12.40
N THR A 56 -2.32 1.24 -12.71
CA THR A 56 -3.46 1.67 -11.93
C THR A 56 -4.03 0.51 -11.14
N LEU A 57 -4.24 0.73 -9.85
CA LEU A 57 -4.74 -0.30 -8.96
C LEU A 57 -5.94 0.24 -8.20
N ASP A 58 -6.89 -0.65 -7.93
CA ASP A 58 -8.02 -0.31 -7.09
C ASP A 58 -7.63 -0.51 -5.63
N VAL A 59 -7.79 0.54 -4.83
CA VAL A 59 -7.36 0.49 -3.44
C VAL A 59 -8.09 -0.62 -2.68
N GLY A 60 -9.37 -0.82 -2.97
CA GLY A 60 -10.13 -1.89 -2.34
C GLY A 60 -9.55 -3.26 -2.64
N SER A 61 -9.18 -3.49 -3.89
CA SER A 61 -8.58 -4.75 -4.28
C SER A 61 -7.23 -4.95 -3.59
N LEU A 62 -6.47 -3.88 -3.44
CA LEU A 62 -5.20 -3.95 -2.75
C LEU A 62 -5.38 -4.36 -1.30
N TRP A 63 -6.43 -3.87 -0.67
CA TRP A 63 -6.71 -4.24 0.71
C TRP A 63 -6.91 -5.75 0.84
N TYR A 64 -7.68 -6.34 -0.07
CA TYR A 64 -7.90 -7.78 -0.04
C TYR A 64 -6.61 -8.55 -0.29
N GLN A 65 -5.79 -8.07 -1.20
CA GLN A 65 -4.50 -8.70 -1.45
C GLN A 65 -3.60 -8.63 -0.22
N ALA A 66 -3.63 -7.50 0.47
CA ALA A 66 -2.82 -7.34 1.68
C ALA A 66 -3.29 -8.27 2.79
N VAL A 67 -4.61 -8.42 2.92
CA VAL A 67 -5.16 -9.34 3.92
C VAL A 67 -4.74 -10.77 3.61
N ARG A 68 -4.81 -11.15 2.34
CA ARG A 68 -4.42 -12.50 1.93
C ARG A 68 -2.95 -12.74 2.23
N ALA A 69 -2.10 -11.77 1.95
CA ALA A 69 -0.68 -11.91 2.19
C ALA A 69 -0.40 -12.06 3.69
N ARG A 70 -1.11 -11.27 4.52
CA ARG A 70 -0.94 -11.35 5.96
C ARG A 70 -1.36 -12.72 6.48
N VAL A 71 -2.50 -13.22 6.01
CA VAL A 71 -2.99 -14.52 6.47
C VAL A 71 -1.99 -15.63 6.12
N LEU A 72 -1.46 -15.59 4.90
CA LEU A 72 -0.49 -16.59 4.49
C LEU A 72 0.78 -16.51 5.32
N ARG A 73 1.23 -15.30 5.63
CA ARG A 73 2.42 -15.12 6.45
C ARG A 73 2.19 -15.65 7.86
N GLU A 74 1.04 -15.37 8.44
CA GLU A 74 0.72 -15.85 9.79
C GLU A 74 0.64 -17.37 9.83
N LYS A 75 0.08 -17.97 8.78
CA LYS A 75 0.03 -19.43 8.71
C LYS A 75 1.42 -20.02 8.65
N ALA A 76 2.29 -19.42 7.85
CA ALA A 76 3.65 -19.90 7.73
C ALA A 76 4.40 -19.77 9.05
N GLU A 77 4.19 -18.68 9.77
CA GLU A 77 4.82 -18.47 11.06
C GLU A 77 4.35 -19.49 12.10
N ARG A 78 3.05 -19.78 12.09
CA ARG A 78 2.50 -20.76 13.03
C ARG A 78 3.05 -22.15 12.72
N LYS A 79 3.15 -22.47 11.46
CA LYS A 79 3.69 -23.76 11.06
C LYS A 79 5.15 -23.89 11.47
N ALA A 80 5.92 -22.83 11.26
CA ALA A 80 7.33 -22.85 11.64
C ALA A 80 7.48 -22.96 13.15
N ALA A 81 6.65 -22.24 13.91
CA ALA A 81 6.70 -22.30 15.36
C ALA A 81 6.35 -23.71 15.87
N ARG A 82 5.36 -24.32 15.22
CA ARG A 82 4.97 -25.67 15.60
C ARG A 82 6.09 -26.66 15.36
N LYS A 83 6.77 -26.52 14.23
CA LYS A 83 7.90 -27.38 13.94
C LYS A 83 9.01 -27.21 14.95
N ARG A 84 9.28 -25.99 15.34
CA ARG A 84 10.35 -25.75 16.29
C ARG A 84 10.02 -26.26 17.68
N ALA A 85 8.76 -26.28 18.01
CA ALA A 85 8.34 -26.74 19.33
C ALA A 85 8.51 -28.23 19.53
N ARG A 86 8.74 -28.99 18.46
CA ARG A 86 8.94 -30.41 18.58
C ARG A 86 10.36 -30.76 18.91
#